data_b90e5084fe4d6bd07e98eb0db7b5cf0f
#
_entry.id   b90e5084fe4d6bd07e98eb0db7b5cf0f
#
_cell.length_a   1.000
_cell.length_b   1.000
_cell.length_c   1.000
_cell.angle_alpha   90.00
_cell.angle_beta   90.00
_cell.angle_gamma   90.00
#
_symmetry.space_group_name_H-M   'P 1'
#
loop_
_entity.id
_entity.type
_entity.pdbx_description
1 polymer ?
#
loop_
_entity_poly.entity_id
_entity_poly.type
_entity_poly.pdbx_seq_one_letter_code
_entity_poly.pdbx_strand_id
1 'polypeptide(L)'
;RSSVGEYSAITFLPLIACGLWKIFTEDTGSEDYSKNWIMPVIGYSGIINTHILTCEMAGAFTILLCLVMIKKIFNKKTFVVLVKIVIYTVILNLGFLLPFLHYMKLGGFIVTNGSRFTSGIQQYGAFLGQLFEPFTTYAGLSVNTEMGIADEMPSTTGLGLVVCAVAIIYVLVSGYVKDKKQKH
;
A
#
# COMPACT_ATOMS: atom_id res chain seq x y z
N ARG A 1 13.66 -16.03 4.89
CA ARG A 1 12.23 -16.32 5.17
C ARG A 1 11.41 -15.78 4.01
N SER A 2 10.86 -16.63 3.17
CA SER A 2 9.94 -16.21 2.12
C SER A 2 8.57 -15.93 2.75
N SER A 3 8.19 -14.68 2.84
CA SER A 3 6.84 -14.29 3.24
C SER A 3 5.88 -14.47 2.06
N VAL A 4 5.37 -15.70 1.90
CA VAL A 4 4.48 -16.05 0.79
C VAL A 4 3.24 -15.14 0.77
N GLY A 5 2.74 -14.77 1.95
CA GLY A 5 1.60 -13.85 2.07
C GLY A 5 1.86 -12.48 1.47
N GLU A 6 3.03 -11.89 1.74
CA GLU A 6 3.41 -10.57 1.19
C GLU A 6 3.57 -10.62 -0.33
N TYR A 7 4.26 -11.64 -0.86
CA TYR A 7 4.40 -11.80 -2.30
C TYR A 7 3.05 -11.97 -3.00
N SER A 8 2.17 -12.77 -2.41
CA SER A 8 0.82 -12.95 -2.95
C SER A 8 0.03 -11.64 -2.89
N ALA A 9 0.15 -10.87 -1.82
CA ALA A 9 -0.52 -9.58 -1.68
C ALA A 9 -0.07 -8.56 -2.76
N ILE A 10 1.23 -8.51 -3.08
CA ILE A 10 1.79 -7.60 -4.08
C ILE A 10 1.12 -7.81 -5.45
N THR A 11 0.74 -9.04 -5.81
CA THR A 11 0.09 -9.33 -7.10
C THR A 11 -1.28 -8.68 -7.24
N PHE A 12 -1.96 -8.38 -6.14
CA PHE A 12 -3.28 -7.75 -6.13
C PHE A 12 -3.24 -6.21 -6.08
N LEU A 13 -2.12 -5.61 -5.67
CA LEU A 13 -1.97 -4.14 -5.60
C LEU A 13 -2.24 -3.43 -6.92
N PRO A 14 -1.77 -3.92 -8.08
CA PRO A 14 -2.07 -3.29 -9.37
C PRO A 14 -3.56 -3.21 -9.68
N LEU A 15 -4.36 -4.19 -9.25
CA LEU A 15 -5.82 -4.16 -9.46
C LEU A 15 -6.47 -3.01 -8.68
N ILE A 16 -6.03 -2.78 -7.44
CA ILE A 16 -6.49 -1.65 -6.63
C ILE A 16 -6.06 -0.34 -7.29
N ALA A 17 -4.78 -0.21 -7.63
CA ALA A 17 -4.24 1.01 -8.21
C ALA A 17 -4.93 1.37 -9.56
N CYS A 18 -5.05 0.40 -10.46
CA CYS A 18 -5.73 0.61 -11.74
C CYS A 18 -7.21 0.93 -11.58
N GLY A 19 -7.90 0.24 -10.67
CA GLY A 19 -9.31 0.49 -10.41
C GLY A 19 -9.55 1.89 -9.82
N LEU A 20 -8.75 2.30 -8.84
CA LEU A 20 -8.83 3.65 -8.26
C LEU A 20 -8.44 4.72 -9.29
N TRP A 21 -7.42 4.46 -10.11
CA TRP A 21 -7.05 5.35 -11.21
C TRP A 21 -8.25 5.60 -12.14
N LYS A 22 -8.92 4.55 -12.60
CA LYS A 22 -10.12 4.64 -13.44
C LYS A 22 -11.22 5.47 -12.77
N ILE A 23 -11.51 5.21 -11.51
CA ILE A 23 -12.54 5.95 -10.75
C ILE A 23 -12.26 7.45 -10.73
N PHE A 24 -10.99 7.85 -10.62
CA PHE A 24 -10.63 9.26 -10.53
C PHE A 24 -10.29 9.94 -11.86
N THR A 25 -10.10 9.19 -12.96
CA THR A 25 -9.71 9.77 -14.26
C THR A 25 -10.77 9.63 -15.35
N GLU A 26 -11.56 8.58 -15.34
CA GLU A 26 -12.59 8.35 -16.35
C GLU A 26 -13.78 9.32 -16.19
N ASP A 27 -14.45 9.57 -17.31
CA ASP A 27 -15.66 10.37 -17.31
C ASP A 27 -16.80 9.61 -16.60
N THR A 28 -17.38 10.27 -15.62
CA THR A 28 -18.52 9.73 -14.86
C THR A 28 -19.80 9.55 -15.72
N GLY A 29 -19.80 10.10 -16.94
CA GLY A 29 -20.88 9.92 -17.92
C GLY A 29 -20.84 8.59 -18.67
N SER A 30 -19.71 7.88 -18.68
CA SER A 30 -19.58 6.63 -19.41
C SER A 30 -20.46 5.51 -18.82
N GLU A 31 -20.99 4.64 -19.69
CA GLU A 31 -21.83 3.51 -19.26
C GLU A 31 -21.11 2.55 -18.33
N ASP A 32 -19.81 2.33 -18.58
CA ASP A 32 -18.98 1.41 -17.81
C ASP A 32 -18.46 1.98 -16.50
N TYR A 33 -18.56 3.31 -16.28
CA TYR A 33 -18.08 3.94 -15.04
C TYR A 33 -18.64 3.27 -13.78
N SER A 34 -19.91 2.88 -13.83
CA SER A 34 -20.62 2.23 -12.72
C SER A 34 -20.04 0.87 -12.31
N LYS A 35 -19.17 0.26 -13.15
CA LYS A 35 -18.51 -1.04 -12.94
C LYS A 35 -17.09 -0.91 -12.39
N ASN A 36 -16.54 0.30 -12.29
CA ASN A 36 -15.15 0.53 -11.87
C ASN A 36 -14.86 0.08 -10.42
N TRP A 37 -15.87 -0.28 -9.63
CA TRP A 37 -15.71 -0.91 -8.33
C TRP A 37 -15.16 -2.34 -8.38
N ILE A 38 -15.31 -3.05 -9.51
CA ILE A 38 -15.00 -4.49 -9.60
C ILE A 38 -13.52 -4.77 -9.38
N MET A 39 -12.64 -4.06 -10.08
CA MET A 39 -11.18 -4.28 -9.94
C MET A 39 -10.68 -4.03 -8.53
N PRO A 40 -11.00 -2.91 -7.85
CA PRO A 40 -10.60 -2.71 -6.47
C PRO A 40 -11.16 -3.77 -5.51
N VAL A 41 -12.39 -4.23 -5.69
CA VAL A 41 -13.00 -5.27 -4.86
C VAL A 41 -12.23 -6.58 -4.98
N ILE A 42 -11.89 -7.01 -6.20
CA ILE A 42 -11.05 -8.20 -6.41
C ILE A 42 -9.68 -8.02 -5.76
N GLY A 43 -9.06 -6.87 -5.97
CA GLY A 43 -7.76 -6.53 -5.40
C GLY A 43 -7.76 -6.59 -3.87
N TYR A 44 -8.69 -5.88 -3.23
CA TYR A 44 -8.81 -5.88 -1.76
C TYR A 44 -9.16 -7.26 -1.21
N SER A 45 -10.06 -8.00 -1.86
CA SER A 45 -10.40 -9.35 -1.42
C SER A 45 -9.19 -10.30 -1.49
N GLY A 46 -8.38 -10.17 -2.54
CA GLY A 46 -7.12 -10.93 -2.64
C GLY A 46 -6.15 -10.59 -1.51
N ILE A 47 -5.96 -9.32 -1.22
CA ILE A 47 -5.01 -8.88 -0.16
C ILE A 47 -5.51 -9.28 1.24
N ILE A 48 -6.80 -9.14 1.54
CA ILE A 48 -7.38 -9.53 2.85
C ILE A 48 -7.08 -11.00 3.15
N ASN A 49 -7.20 -11.88 2.14
CA ASN A 49 -6.99 -13.31 2.32
C ASN A 49 -5.51 -13.73 2.26
N THR A 50 -4.61 -12.85 1.88
CA THR A 50 -3.18 -13.17 1.78
C THR A 50 -2.35 -12.50 2.87
N HIS A 51 -2.54 -11.19 3.11
CA HIS A 51 -1.73 -10.44 4.06
C HIS A 51 -2.46 -9.20 4.60
N ILE A 52 -3.01 -9.31 5.80
CA ILE A 52 -3.86 -8.26 6.40
C ILE A 52 -3.15 -6.92 6.60
N LEU A 53 -1.86 -6.92 6.95
CA LEU A 53 -1.09 -5.68 7.11
C LEU A 53 -0.95 -4.92 5.79
N THR A 54 -0.74 -5.63 4.67
CA THR A 54 -0.73 -5.00 3.34
C THR A 54 -2.09 -4.41 3.00
N CYS A 55 -3.19 -5.04 3.45
CA CYS A 55 -4.53 -4.51 3.29
C CYS A 55 -4.72 -3.19 4.06
N GLU A 56 -4.24 -3.12 5.30
CA GLU A 56 -4.29 -1.90 6.11
C GLU A 56 -3.51 -0.76 5.46
N MET A 57 -2.30 -1.05 4.97
CA MET A 57 -1.47 -0.07 4.25
C MET A 57 -2.17 0.40 2.95
N ALA A 58 -2.68 -0.52 2.13
CA ALA A 58 -3.41 -0.17 0.90
C ALA A 58 -4.66 0.66 1.22
N GLY A 59 -5.37 0.34 2.30
CA GLY A 59 -6.50 1.11 2.81
C GLY A 59 -6.10 2.54 3.20
N ALA A 60 -5.02 2.70 3.96
CA ALA A 60 -4.49 4.01 4.35
C ALA A 60 -4.12 4.86 3.13
N PHE A 61 -3.40 4.29 2.14
CA PHE A 61 -3.09 4.98 0.90
C PHE A 61 -4.33 5.34 0.10
N THR A 62 -5.35 4.50 0.09
CA THR A 62 -6.63 4.82 -0.58
C THR A 62 -7.34 5.97 0.09
N ILE A 63 -7.33 6.03 1.43
CA ILE A 63 -7.90 7.17 2.18
C ILE A 63 -7.13 8.45 1.83
N LEU A 64 -5.80 8.42 1.82
CA LEU A 64 -4.97 9.57 1.42
C LEU A 64 -5.28 10.03 0.00
N LEU A 65 -5.40 9.08 -0.94
CA LEU A 65 -5.79 9.39 -2.33
C LEU A 65 -7.19 10.03 -2.38
N CYS A 66 -8.12 9.52 -1.62
CA CYS A 66 -9.47 10.09 -1.49
C CYS A 66 -9.42 11.53 -0.94
N LEU A 67 -8.58 11.80 0.05
CA LEU A 67 -8.41 13.17 0.57
C LEU A 67 -7.82 14.12 -0.48
N VAL A 68 -6.82 13.68 -1.25
CA VAL A 68 -6.25 14.45 -2.35
C VAL A 68 -7.29 14.70 -3.45
N MET A 69 -8.11 13.72 -3.76
CA MET A 69 -9.15 13.78 -4.80
C MET A 69 -10.54 14.15 -4.25
N ILE A 70 -10.60 14.82 -3.10
CA ILE A 70 -11.84 15.10 -2.37
C ILE A 70 -12.91 15.76 -3.25
N LYS A 71 -12.50 16.69 -4.14
CA LYS A 71 -13.43 17.37 -5.07
C LYS A 71 -14.14 16.41 -6.01
N LYS A 72 -13.51 15.29 -6.40
CA LYS A 72 -14.12 14.27 -7.27
C LYS A 72 -15.08 13.36 -6.50
N ILE A 73 -14.83 13.16 -5.21
CA ILE A 73 -15.70 12.34 -4.34
C ILE A 73 -17.06 12.97 -4.12
N PHE A 74 -17.16 14.30 -4.16
CA PHE A 74 -18.45 14.99 -4.08
C PHE A 74 -19.38 14.70 -5.28
N ASN A 75 -18.85 14.11 -6.37
CA ASN A 75 -19.70 13.58 -7.42
C ASN A 75 -20.44 12.33 -6.91
N LYS A 76 -21.77 12.34 -6.99
CA LYS A 76 -22.64 11.25 -6.51
C LYS A 76 -22.26 9.88 -7.10
N LYS A 77 -21.90 9.82 -8.38
CA LYS A 77 -21.54 8.57 -9.05
C LYS A 77 -20.22 8.02 -8.49
N THR A 78 -19.21 8.88 -8.33
CA THR A 78 -17.91 8.50 -7.73
C THR A 78 -18.10 8.01 -6.31
N PHE A 79 -18.87 8.74 -5.50
CA PHE A 79 -19.16 8.34 -4.12
C PHE A 79 -19.83 6.97 -4.06
N VAL A 80 -20.85 6.72 -4.89
CA VAL A 80 -21.54 5.43 -4.94
C VAL A 80 -20.59 4.29 -5.32
N VAL A 81 -19.70 4.52 -6.28
CA VAL A 81 -18.69 3.50 -6.68
C VAL A 81 -17.74 3.18 -5.52
N LEU A 82 -17.25 4.19 -4.80
CA LEU A 82 -16.40 3.99 -3.62
C LEU A 82 -17.13 3.24 -2.49
N VAL A 83 -18.38 3.58 -2.23
CA VAL A 83 -19.22 2.87 -1.25
C VAL A 83 -19.43 1.41 -1.67
N LYS A 84 -19.65 1.14 -2.96
CA LYS A 84 -19.75 -0.24 -3.47
C LYS A 84 -18.46 -1.02 -3.21
N ILE A 85 -17.28 -0.42 -3.38
CA ILE A 85 -16.01 -1.10 -3.08
C ILE A 85 -16.00 -1.59 -1.63
N VAL A 86 -16.31 -0.71 -0.68
CA VAL A 86 -16.31 -1.08 0.74
C VAL A 86 -17.34 -2.19 1.02
N ILE A 87 -18.59 -2.01 0.59
CA ILE A 87 -19.67 -2.95 0.86
C ILE A 87 -19.36 -4.33 0.27
N TYR A 88 -19.01 -4.40 -1.01
CA TYR A 88 -18.74 -5.69 -1.66
C TYR A 88 -17.47 -6.35 -1.15
N THR A 89 -16.43 -5.59 -0.83
CA THR A 89 -15.23 -6.15 -0.20
C THR A 89 -15.57 -6.78 1.15
N VAL A 90 -16.34 -6.10 1.99
CA VAL A 90 -16.74 -6.65 3.30
C VAL A 90 -17.62 -7.90 3.11
N ILE A 91 -18.64 -7.84 2.26
CA ILE A 91 -19.55 -8.98 2.03
C ILE A 91 -18.78 -10.22 1.54
N LEU A 92 -17.92 -10.07 0.54
CA LEU A 92 -17.15 -11.18 -0.02
C LEU A 92 -16.17 -11.81 0.98
N ASN A 93 -15.70 -11.03 1.95
CA ASN A 93 -14.70 -11.49 2.91
C ASN A 93 -15.29 -11.74 4.31
N LEU A 94 -16.62 -11.77 4.49
CA LEU A 94 -17.26 -12.03 5.78
C LEU A 94 -16.79 -13.34 6.42
N GLY A 95 -16.58 -14.37 5.60
CA GLY A 95 -16.10 -15.67 6.08
C GLY A 95 -14.72 -15.63 6.75
N PHE A 96 -13.87 -14.67 6.36
CA PHE A 96 -12.58 -14.41 7.00
C PHE A 96 -12.70 -13.35 8.11
N LEU A 97 -13.37 -12.25 7.83
CA LEU A 97 -13.44 -11.10 8.73
C LEU A 97 -14.18 -11.38 10.04
N LEU A 98 -15.27 -12.16 10.00
CA LEU A 98 -16.02 -12.47 11.21
C LEU A 98 -15.22 -13.31 12.23
N PRO A 99 -14.60 -14.45 11.84
CA PRO A 99 -13.71 -15.16 12.75
C PRO A 99 -12.53 -14.31 13.22
N PHE A 100 -11.90 -13.56 12.32
CA PHE A 100 -10.78 -12.69 12.65
C PHE A 100 -11.16 -11.67 13.74
N LEU A 101 -12.27 -10.94 13.58
CA LEU A 101 -12.75 -9.98 14.57
C LEU A 101 -13.15 -10.65 15.88
N HIS A 102 -13.73 -11.85 15.81
CA HIS A 102 -14.09 -12.61 16.99
C HIS A 102 -12.84 -12.98 17.81
N TYR A 103 -11.82 -13.53 17.13
CA TYR A 103 -10.56 -13.89 17.78
C TYR A 103 -9.82 -12.65 18.34
N MET A 104 -9.81 -11.54 17.62
CA MET A 104 -9.22 -10.31 18.10
C MET A 104 -9.87 -9.81 19.41
N LYS A 105 -11.17 -10.01 19.58
CA LYS A 105 -11.90 -9.66 20.82
C LYS A 105 -11.58 -10.59 21.99
N LEU A 106 -11.30 -11.86 21.74
CA LEU A 106 -10.94 -12.82 22.79
C LEU A 106 -9.62 -12.46 23.48
N GLY A 107 -8.75 -11.73 22.81
CA GLY A 107 -7.45 -11.34 23.34
C GLY A 107 -6.50 -12.53 23.58
N GLY A 108 -5.40 -12.26 24.29
CA GLY A 108 -4.44 -13.32 24.64
C GLY A 108 -3.42 -13.67 23.54
N PHE A 109 -3.50 -13.02 22.39
CA PHE A 109 -2.50 -13.20 21.34
C PHE A 109 -1.22 -12.42 21.66
N ILE A 110 -0.08 -13.03 21.33
CA ILE A 110 1.24 -12.41 21.49
C ILE A 110 1.29 -11.06 20.73
N VAL A 111 0.60 -10.97 19.58
CA VAL A 111 0.51 -9.77 18.75
C VAL A 111 -0.22 -8.61 19.45
N THR A 112 -1.15 -8.90 20.35
CA THR A 112 -1.88 -7.87 21.12
C THR A 112 -1.16 -7.43 22.39
N ASN A 113 -0.10 -8.14 22.80
CA ASN A 113 0.75 -7.76 23.92
C ASN A 113 1.76 -6.69 23.49
N GLY A 114 1.35 -5.43 23.51
CA GLY A 114 2.16 -4.28 23.10
C GLY A 114 3.53 -4.20 23.77
N SER A 115 3.69 -4.72 24.98
CA SER A 115 4.97 -4.70 25.71
C SER A 115 6.09 -5.52 25.06
N ARG A 116 5.78 -6.55 24.27
CA ARG A 116 6.80 -7.34 23.56
C ARG A 116 7.23 -6.72 22.22
N PHE A 117 6.33 -6.00 21.56
CA PHE A 117 6.61 -5.37 20.26
C PHE A 117 7.13 -3.94 20.38
N THR A 118 6.83 -3.26 21.49
CA THR A 118 7.31 -1.89 21.74
C THR A 118 8.64 -1.84 22.47
N SER A 119 9.03 -2.91 23.19
CA SER A 119 10.35 -3.00 23.77
C SER A 119 11.37 -3.36 22.69
N GLY A 120 12.07 -2.38 22.19
CA GLY A 120 13.14 -2.58 21.20
C GLY A 120 12.83 -2.14 19.78
N ILE A 121 11.77 -1.35 19.55
CA ILE A 121 11.51 -0.73 18.22
C ILE A 121 12.76 -0.06 17.66
N GLN A 122 13.58 0.54 18.51
CA GLN A 122 14.85 1.15 18.11
C GLN A 122 15.90 0.14 17.61
N GLN A 123 15.79 -1.13 18.01
CA GLN A 123 16.71 -2.20 17.56
C GLN A 123 16.35 -2.73 16.16
N TYR A 124 15.10 -2.50 15.73
CA TYR A 124 14.59 -2.95 14.43
C TYR A 124 14.41 -1.79 13.43
N GLY A 125 14.88 -0.60 13.78
CA GLY A 125 14.81 0.57 12.92
C GLY A 125 15.81 0.47 11.77
N ALA A 126 15.35 0.67 10.53
CA ALA A 126 16.24 0.78 9.38
C ALA A 126 17.01 2.10 9.42
N PHE A 127 18.32 2.06 9.18
CA PHE A 127 19.12 3.26 8.98
C PHE A 127 18.88 3.85 7.60
N LEU A 128 18.98 5.17 7.51
CA LEU A 128 18.81 5.87 6.25
C LEU A 128 19.73 5.32 5.15
N GLY A 129 20.96 4.93 5.51
CA GLY A 129 21.91 4.30 4.60
C GLY A 129 21.41 2.97 4.02
N GLN A 130 20.78 2.13 4.85
CA GLN A 130 20.23 0.84 4.39
C GLN A 130 19.12 1.01 3.35
N LEU A 131 18.34 2.09 3.44
CA LEU A 131 17.26 2.37 2.47
C LEU A 131 17.80 2.64 1.06
N PHE A 132 19.03 3.16 0.96
CA PHE A 132 19.66 3.54 -0.32
C PHE A 132 20.70 2.55 -0.82
N GLU A 133 20.94 1.44 -0.10
CA GLU A 133 21.86 0.40 -0.57
C GLU A 133 21.31 -0.24 -1.86
N PRO A 134 22.10 -0.24 -2.96
CA PRO A 134 21.65 -0.76 -4.25
C PRO A 134 21.55 -2.28 -4.29
N PHE A 135 22.25 -2.97 -3.41
CA PHE A 135 22.27 -4.43 -3.34
C PHE A 135 22.03 -4.89 -1.91
N THR A 136 21.08 -5.80 -1.74
CA THR A 136 20.87 -6.46 -0.46
C THR A 136 22.08 -7.32 -0.13
N THR A 137 22.85 -6.95 0.88
CA THR A 137 23.79 -7.87 1.49
C THR A 137 23.04 -8.99 2.17
N TYR A 138 23.42 -10.21 1.85
CA TYR A 138 22.73 -11.41 2.26
C TYR A 138 22.69 -11.56 3.78
N ALA A 139 21.51 -11.83 4.30
CA ALA A 139 21.22 -12.42 5.61
C ALA A 139 22.21 -12.08 6.75
N GLY A 140 21.91 -11.10 7.56
CA GLY A 140 22.51 -10.93 8.87
C GLY A 140 23.91 -10.32 8.91
N LEU A 141 24.51 -10.00 7.80
CA LEU A 141 25.72 -9.19 7.71
C LEU A 141 25.33 -7.77 7.28
N SER A 142 24.77 -7.00 8.20
CA SER A 142 24.76 -5.57 7.98
C SER A 142 26.21 -5.12 7.95
N VAL A 143 26.61 -4.45 6.89
CA VAL A 143 27.96 -3.87 6.73
C VAL A 143 28.24 -2.86 7.85
N ASN A 144 27.22 -2.47 8.60
CA ASN A 144 27.26 -1.53 9.71
C ASN A 144 27.20 -2.22 11.08
N THR A 145 27.94 -3.31 11.27
CA THR A 145 28.17 -3.91 12.61
C THR A 145 28.75 -2.91 13.61
N GLU A 146 29.37 -1.84 13.15
CA GLU A 146 29.88 -0.76 14.00
C GLU A 146 28.77 0.04 14.71
N MET A 147 27.55 0.01 14.20
CA MET A 147 26.40 0.68 14.85
C MET A 147 25.62 -0.22 15.80
N GLY A 148 26.07 -1.43 16.07
CA GLY A 148 25.54 -2.28 17.15
C GLY A 148 24.18 -2.90 16.90
N ILE A 149 23.68 -2.91 15.66
CA ILE A 149 22.39 -3.49 15.30
C ILE A 149 22.61 -4.72 14.44
N ALA A 150 22.35 -5.86 15.03
CA ALA A 150 22.19 -7.11 14.31
C ALA A 150 20.80 -7.12 13.66
N ASP A 151 20.62 -6.43 12.54
CA ASP A 151 19.41 -6.50 11.77
C ASP A 151 19.46 -7.71 10.84
N GLU A 152 18.63 -8.70 11.11
CA GLU A 152 18.54 -9.92 10.31
C GLU A 152 17.78 -9.71 8.99
N MET A 153 17.14 -8.54 8.79
CA MET A 153 16.34 -8.24 7.61
C MET A 153 16.94 -7.10 6.81
N PRO A 154 17.24 -7.32 5.51
CA PRO A 154 17.62 -6.23 4.63
C PRO A 154 16.41 -5.29 4.41
N SER A 155 16.51 -4.08 4.94
CA SER A 155 15.49 -3.04 4.79
C SER A 155 15.73 -2.15 3.57
N THR A 156 16.26 -2.71 2.48
CA THR A 156 16.59 -1.96 1.28
C THR A 156 15.37 -1.73 0.40
N THR A 157 15.20 -0.51 -0.09
CA THR A 157 14.12 -0.17 -1.04
C THR A 157 14.36 -0.75 -2.43
N GLY A 158 15.57 -1.24 -2.68
CA GLY A 158 15.99 -1.78 -3.97
C GLY A 158 16.24 -0.70 -5.03
N LEU A 159 17.21 -0.98 -5.90
CA LEU A 159 17.62 -0.07 -6.97
C LEU A 159 16.46 0.33 -7.89
N GLY A 160 15.55 -0.61 -8.16
CA GLY A 160 14.37 -0.37 -9.01
C GLY A 160 13.47 0.76 -8.51
N LEU A 161 13.17 0.79 -7.21
CA LEU A 161 12.35 1.86 -6.62
C LEU A 161 13.06 3.22 -6.65
N VAL A 162 14.38 3.24 -6.41
CA VAL A 162 15.18 4.47 -6.50
C VAL A 162 15.16 5.01 -7.93
N VAL A 163 15.37 4.15 -8.95
CA VAL A 163 15.31 4.54 -10.37
C VAL A 163 13.91 5.05 -10.73
N CYS A 164 12.85 4.38 -10.29
CA CYS A 164 11.48 4.84 -10.51
C CYS A 164 11.22 6.21 -9.87
N ALA A 165 11.66 6.43 -8.63
CA ALA A 165 11.51 7.71 -7.94
C ALA A 165 12.23 8.83 -8.69
N VAL A 166 13.48 8.61 -9.13
CA VAL A 166 14.25 9.56 -9.92
C VAL A 166 13.56 9.85 -11.26
N ALA A 167 13.06 8.82 -11.94
CA ALA A 167 12.32 9.00 -13.20
C ALA A 167 11.04 9.82 -13.02
N ILE A 168 10.27 9.57 -11.95
CA ILE A 168 9.07 10.34 -11.62
C ILE A 168 9.44 11.81 -11.36
N ILE A 169 10.45 12.06 -10.53
CA ILE A 169 10.92 13.43 -10.25
C ILE A 169 11.35 14.12 -11.55
N TYR A 170 12.10 13.43 -12.41
CA TYR A 170 12.52 13.98 -13.70
C TYR A 170 11.32 14.37 -14.59
N VAL A 171 10.32 13.49 -14.70
CA VAL A 171 9.10 13.77 -15.49
C VAL A 171 8.33 14.96 -14.93
N LEU A 172 8.17 15.04 -13.61
CA LEU A 172 7.48 16.16 -12.96
C LEU A 172 8.22 17.49 -13.19
N VAL A 173 9.53 17.51 -13.00
CA VAL A 173 10.35 18.71 -13.21
C VAL A 173 10.38 19.12 -14.68
N SER A 174 10.54 18.17 -15.60
CA SER A 174 10.56 18.46 -17.04
C SER A 174 9.20 18.94 -17.54
N GLY A 175 8.10 18.37 -17.04
CA GLY A 175 6.73 18.83 -17.31
C GLY A 175 6.51 20.27 -16.83
N TYR A 176 6.93 20.57 -15.62
CA TYR A 176 6.84 21.92 -15.04
C TYR A 176 7.64 22.95 -15.85
N VAL A 177 8.85 22.59 -16.30
CA VAL A 177 9.71 23.47 -17.12
C VAL A 177 9.10 23.72 -18.50
N LYS A 178 8.49 22.71 -19.15
CA LYS A 178 7.79 22.88 -20.43
C LYS A 178 6.58 23.80 -20.31
N ASP A 179 5.74 23.60 -19.29
CA ASP A 179 4.56 24.46 -19.03
C ASP A 179 4.95 25.93 -18.82
N LYS A 180 6.08 26.16 -18.15
CA LYS A 180 6.57 27.51 -17.90
C LYS A 180 7.10 28.19 -19.17
N LYS A 181 7.71 27.42 -20.11
CA LYS A 181 8.17 27.94 -21.41
C LYS A 181 7.04 28.22 -22.39
N GLN A 182 5.88 27.58 -22.27
CA GLN A 182 4.71 27.86 -23.12
C GLN A 182 3.90 29.08 -22.65
N LYS A 183 4.10 29.56 -21.42
CA LYS A 183 3.40 30.72 -20.86
C LYS A 183 4.17 32.05 -21.01
N HIS A 184 5.35 32.01 -21.58
CA HIS A 184 6.17 33.18 -21.99
C HIS A 184 6.35 33.19 -23.51
#